data_aa6d34690d37e5c1aa3a92f6194265fc
#
_entry.id   aa6d34690d37e5c1aa3a92f6194265fc
#
_cell.length_a   1.000
_cell.length_b   1.000
_cell.length_c   1.000
_cell.angle_alpha   90.00
_cell.angle_beta   90.00
_cell.angle_gamma   90.00
#
_symmetry.space_group_name_H-M   'P 1'
#
loop_
_entity.id
_entity.type
_entity.pdbx_description
1 polymer ?
#
loop_
_entity_poly.entity_id
_entity_poly.type
_entity_poly.pdbx_seq_one_letter_code
_entity_poly.pdbx_strand_id
1 'polypeptide(L)'
;MSAHGARRPGRPRILFATSNGTGLGHLNRAMAIARRLPSGWRSSFFTLSSAAPVVAAEGWDVDYLAAYRRPASGTDRAWNLRLRAMLEQVLTEREPDLVVFDGVHPYRALTHVLSARGAPPSIWCRRAMWRADSDTAPLGRAGAFDAVLEPGELAETADPGPTVPRRRSARRVRPIVFLDHGELLPRERAAAELGLDPARRTALVTLGQGGGVDRAVARSLEALTAVPGLQVAALRSSLSPSLQVPDGVVRLEATFPMSRYFAAFDLAVAAAGYNAFHELVAFAVPTLFVPMPRNTDDQAARARWAAASGAGLAVAGADDPELGERLAELADPARAAALAAGCRRADRGNGAADAADLVVRMVAGERPAPLVRDRGRFNRWLRLSSHPVGPSLPLGLALGARDLARHPERRRPYLAVLAIGVPDAELTRRLEAAIADVPRERVLVLTDSMRFAELRNLGVGFELLPPWPRAGEAPVAGVADLRARLRLLLERRKPLRAVSIGEHGGDLLEIEVGATTGSGAGR
;
A
#
# COMPACT_ATOMS: atom_id res chain seq x y z
N MET A 1 35.23 2.60 16.43
CA MET A 1 35.42 2.11 15.04
C MET A 1 34.58 0.85 14.91
N SER A 2 33.37 0.95 14.34
CA SER A 2 32.45 -0.20 14.15
C SER A 2 32.76 -0.83 12.80
N ALA A 3 33.15 -2.10 12.82
CA ALA A 3 33.30 -2.92 11.64
C ALA A 3 31.95 -2.99 10.88
N HIS A 4 31.80 -2.18 9.84
CA HIS A 4 30.84 -2.47 8.78
C HIS A 4 31.42 -3.65 8.03
N GLY A 5 30.75 -4.80 8.14
CA GLY A 5 31.11 -6.00 7.41
C GLY A 5 31.30 -5.68 5.92
N ALA A 6 32.33 -6.27 5.33
CA ALA A 6 32.68 -6.13 3.92
C ALA A 6 31.40 -6.33 3.07
N ARG A 7 31.12 -5.35 2.21
CA ARG A 7 30.03 -5.44 1.22
C ARG A 7 30.18 -6.74 0.46
N ARG A 8 29.14 -7.59 0.48
CA ARG A 8 29.08 -8.74 -0.43
C ARG A 8 29.14 -8.20 -1.86
N PRO A 9 29.96 -8.77 -2.75
CA PRO A 9 29.94 -8.45 -4.17
C PRO A 9 28.62 -8.97 -4.75
N GLY A 10 27.62 -8.12 -4.80
CA GLY A 10 26.29 -8.45 -5.29
C GLY A 10 25.52 -7.18 -5.67
N ARG A 11 24.45 -7.36 -6.41
CA ARG A 11 23.54 -6.26 -6.78
C ARG A 11 22.81 -5.79 -5.53
N PRO A 12 22.76 -4.46 -5.24
CA PRO A 12 22.06 -3.93 -4.09
C PRO A 12 20.58 -4.36 -4.04
N ARG A 13 20.10 -4.66 -2.84
CA ARG A 13 18.73 -5.13 -2.55
C ARG A 13 18.02 -4.11 -1.69
N ILE A 14 16.90 -3.62 -2.19
CA ILE A 14 16.07 -2.61 -1.50
C ILE A 14 14.74 -3.23 -1.11
N LEU A 15 14.38 -3.11 0.16
CA LEU A 15 13.06 -3.50 0.65
C LEU A 15 12.18 -2.26 0.80
N PHE A 16 11.11 -2.19 0.04
CA PHE A 16 10.06 -1.19 0.21
C PHE A 16 8.98 -1.74 1.13
N ALA A 17 8.86 -1.15 2.31
CA ALA A 17 7.80 -1.49 3.26
C ALA A 17 6.70 -0.43 3.24
N THR A 18 5.43 -0.82 3.13
CA THR A 18 4.32 0.14 3.10
C THR A 18 3.28 -0.11 4.17
N SER A 19 2.65 0.98 4.64
CA SER A 19 1.59 0.89 5.63
C SER A 19 0.28 0.36 5.01
N ASN A 20 -0.69 0.06 5.89
CA ASN A 20 -2.02 -0.31 5.47
C ASN A 20 -2.72 0.87 4.79
N GLY A 21 -3.23 0.61 3.61
CA GLY A 21 -4.15 1.49 2.91
C GLY A 21 -5.19 0.62 2.20
N THR A 22 -6.40 1.12 2.06
CA THR A 22 -7.40 0.51 1.18
C THR A 22 -7.08 0.80 -0.28
N GLY A 23 -6.17 1.75 -0.54
CA GLY A 23 -5.76 2.17 -1.87
C GLY A 23 -4.27 1.98 -2.16
N LEU A 24 -3.88 2.29 -3.38
CA LEU A 24 -2.52 2.20 -3.91
C LEU A 24 -1.57 3.30 -3.41
N GLY A 25 -2.03 4.27 -2.60
CA GLY A 25 -1.30 5.51 -2.32
C GLY A 25 0.15 5.36 -1.90
N HIS A 26 0.44 4.47 -0.96
CA HIS A 26 1.79 4.19 -0.48
C HIS A 26 2.58 3.32 -1.46
N LEU A 27 1.93 2.29 -2.03
CA LEU A 27 2.54 1.42 -3.03
C LEU A 27 2.92 2.17 -4.30
N ASN A 28 2.06 3.07 -4.79
CA ASN A 28 2.31 3.87 -5.99
C ASN A 28 3.63 4.66 -5.87
N ARG A 29 3.84 5.38 -4.75
CA ARG A 29 5.10 6.11 -4.55
C ARG A 29 6.30 5.19 -4.37
N ALA A 30 6.16 4.10 -3.62
CA ALA A 30 7.22 3.12 -3.43
C ALA A 30 7.65 2.49 -4.78
N MET A 31 6.69 2.11 -5.62
CA MET A 31 6.94 1.60 -6.97
C MET A 31 7.52 2.68 -7.89
N ALA A 32 7.06 3.93 -7.79
CA ALA A 32 7.61 5.05 -8.55
C ALA A 32 9.11 5.26 -8.27
N ILE A 33 9.53 5.13 -7.02
CA ILE A 33 10.95 5.18 -6.62
C ILE A 33 11.69 3.94 -7.13
N ALA A 34 11.12 2.74 -6.93
CA ALA A 34 11.75 1.48 -7.30
C ALA A 34 12.07 1.40 -8.80
N ARG A 35 11.17 1.88 -9.66
CA ARG A 35 11.36 1.95 -11.12
C ARG A 35 12.57 2.79 -11.56
N ARG A 36 13.01 3.73 -10.72
CA ARG A 36 14.09 4.68 -11.03
C ARG A 36 15.40 4.34 -10.35
N LEU A 37 15.47 3.20 -9.68
CA LEU A 37 16.73 2.67 -9.18
C LEU A 37 17.60 2.18 -10.35
N PRO A 38 18.94 2.16 -10.21
CA PRO A 38 19.84 1.69 -11.28
C PRO A 38 19.49 0.28 -11.75
N SER A 39 19.68 0.04 -13.05
CA SER A 39 19.46 -1.28 -13.65
C SER A 39 20.30 -2.35 -12.93
N GLY A 40 19.67 -3.47 -12.64
CA GLY A 40 20.32 -4.57 -11.93
C GLY A 40 20.21 -4.51 -10.40
N TRP A 41 19.72 -3.42 -9.79
CA TRP A 41 19.31 -3.44 -8.40
C TRP A 41 18.07 -4.30 -8.21
N ARG A 42 17.92 -4.93 -7.04
CA ARG A 42 16.75 -5.75 -6.74
C ARG A 42 15.85 -5.01 -5.77
N SER A 43 14.59 -4.81 -6.16
CA SER A 43 13.55 -4.28 -5.29
C SER A 43 12.60 -5.39 -4.89
N SER A 44 12.24 -5.42 -3.62
CA SER A 44 11.18 -6.27 -3.07
C SER A 44 10.25 -5.44 -2.19
N PHE A 45 9.04 -5.90 -2.00
CA PHE A 45 8.01 -5.16 -1.28
C PHE A 45 7.49 -5.97 -0.10
N PHE A 46 7.26 -5.29 1.02
CA PHE A 46 6.45 -5.77 2.12
C PHE A 46 5.28 -4.83 2.33
N THR A 47 4.05 -5.32 2.30
CA THR A 47 2.89 -4.44 2.39
C THR A 47 1.78 -4.99 3.27
N LEU A 48 1.02 -4.06 3.87
CA LEU A 48 -0.24 -4.35 4.55
C LEU A 48 -1.45 -4.00 3.67
N SER A 49 -1.21 -3.51 2.46
CA SER A 49 -2.26 -3.12 1.52
C SER A 49 -2.79 -4.32 0.75
N SER A 50 -4.11 -4.38 0.60
CA SER A 50 -4.76 -5.38 -0.27
C SER A 50 -4.47 -5.18 -1.76
N ALA A 51 -3.76 -4.12 -2.13
CA ALA A 51 -3.31 -3.88 -3.49
C ALA A 51 -1.94 -4.53 -3.81
N ALA A 52 -1.45 -5.44 -2.95
CA ALA A 52 -0.24 -6.24 -3.23
C ALA A 52 -0.24 -6.93 -4.61
N PRO A 53 -1.39 -7.42 -5.16
CA PRO A 53 -1.44 -7.98 -6.51
C PRO A 53 -0.94 -7.04 -7.60
N VAL A 54 -1.12 -5.73 -7.44
CA VAL A 54 -0.62 -4.73 -8.40
C VAL A 54 0.91 -4.72 -8.44
N VAL A 55 1.56 -4.85 -7.27
CA VAL A 55 3.03 -4.92 -7.18
C VAL A 55 3.56 -6.16 -7.89
N ALA A 56 2.89 -7.31 -7.69
CA ALA A 56 3.27 -8.56 -8.34
C ALA A 56 3.05 -8.48 -9.87
N ALA A 57 1.96 -7.86 -10.33
CA ALA A 57 1.68 -7.65 -11.75
C ALA A 57 2.71 -6.76 -12.44
N GLU A 58 3.33 -5.83 -11.70
CA GLU A 58 4.44 -5.00 -12.16
C GLU A 58 5.81 -5.73 -12.11
N GLY A 59 5.83 -7.02 -11.75
CA GLY A 59 7.01 -7.89 -11.78
C GLY A 59 7.91 -7.84 -10.54
N TRP A 60 7.43 -7.29 -9.41
CA TRP A 60 8.21 -7.29 -8.17
C TRP A 60 7.77 -8.36 -7.18
N ASP A 61 8.72 -8.89 -6.44
CA ASP A 61 8.46 -9.74 -5.28
C ASP A 61 7.71 -8.96 -4.21
N VAL A 62 6.62 -9.53 -3.70
CA VAL A 62 5.81 -8.90 -2.66
C VAL A 62 5.47 -9.85 -1.53
N ASP A 63 5.74 -9.42 -0.31
CA ASP A 63 5.32 -10.05 0.93
C ASP A 63 4.12 -9.30 1.50
N TYR A 64 3.07 -10.02 1.86
CA TYR A 64 1.84 -9.41 2.35
C TYR A 64 1.43 -9.92 3.73
N LEU A 65 1.04 -8.99 4.59
CA LEU A 65 0.35 -9.29 5.85
C LEU A 65 -0.94 -8.47 5.92
N ALA A 66 -2.06 -9.12 6.22
CA ALA A 66 -3.33 -8.42 6.37
C ALA A 66 -3.27 -7.33 7.45
N ALA A 67 -3.74 -6.14 7.11
CA ALA A 67 -3.81 -5.01 8.03
C ALA A 67 -4.66 -5.33 9.27
N TYR A 68 -4.33 -4.68 10.39
CA TYR A 68 -5.10 -4.82 11.62
C TYR A 68 -6.57 -4.42 11.43
N ARG A 69 -7.47 -5.33 11.78
CA ARG A 69 -8.92 -5.09 11.82
C ARG A 69 -9.51 -5.75 13.06
N ARG A 70 -10.13 -4.97 13.95
CA ARG A 70 -10.94 -5.53 15.02
C ARG A 70 -12.25 -6.09 14.45
N PRO A 71 -12.77 -7.26 14.92
CA PRO A 71 -12.17 -8.21 15.86
C PRO A 71 -11.27 -9.27 15.19
N ALA A 72 -11.25 -9.37 13.86
CA ALA A 72 -10.63 -10.46 13.11
C ALA A 72 -9.11 -10.61 13.33
N SER A 73 -8.43 -9.52 13.71
CA SER A 73 -6.98 -9.53 13.98
C SER A 73 -6.61 -9.83 15.42
N GLY A 74 -7.59 -10.10 16.29
CA GLY A 74 -7.36 -10.26 17.72
C GLY A 74 -7.02 -8.94 18.41
N THR A 75 -6.10 -8.96 19.36
CA THR A 75 -5.65 -7.74 20.06
C THR A 75 -4.58 -7.00 19.24
N ASP A 76 -4.50 -5.68 19.38
CA ASP A 76 -3.45 -4.84 18.79
C ASP A 76 -2.05 -5.38 19.12
N ARG A 77 -1.83 -5.83 20.33
CA ARG A 77 -0.56 -6.45 20.76
C ARG A 77 -0.25 -7.72 19.99
N ALA A 78 -1.22 -8.62 19.85
CA ALA A 78 -1.02 -9.89 19.13
C ALA A 78 -0.70 -9.63 17.65
N TRP A 79 -1.41 -8.69 17.03
CA TRP A 79 -1.14 -8.30 15.66
C TRP A 79 0.25 -7.65 15.49
N ASN A 80 0.67 -6.77 16.40
CA ASN A 80 2.00 -6.17 16.37
C ASN A 80 3.12 -7.21 16.54
N LEU A 81 2.93 -8.23 17.38
CA LEU A 81 3.88 -9.33 17.51
C LEU A 81 3.97 -10.14 16.21
N ARG A 82 2.83 -10.38 15.56
CA ARG A 82 2.80 -11.05 14.26
C ARG A 82 3.50 -10.23 13.18
N LEU A 83 3.22 -8.92 13.11
CA LEU A 83 3.89 -8.01 12.20
C LEU A 83 5.41 -7.98 12.42
N ARG A 84 5.83 -7.98 13.69
CA ARG A 84 7.26 -8.04 14.04
C ARG A 84 7.91 -9.32 13.53
N ALA A 85 7.31 -10.47 13.83
CA ALA A 85 7.84 -11.76 13.40
C ALA A 85 7.95 -11.85 11.87
N MET A 86 6.94 -11.33 11.14
CA MET A 86 6.95 -11.29 9.69
C MET A 86 8.04 -10.35 9.14
N LEU A 87 8.21 -9.17 9.72
CA LEU A 87 9.28 -8.24 9.32
C LEU A 87 10.67 -8.82 9.57
N GLU A 88 10.90 -9.46 10.75
CA GLU A 88 12.15 -10.14 11.07
C GLU A 88 12.45 -11.25 10.05
N GLN A 89 11.43 -12.01 9.65
CA GLN A 89 11.55 -13.03 8.62
C GLN A 89 11.92 -12.43 7.25
N VAL A 90 11.16 -11.44 6.78
CA VAL A 90 11.40 -10.79 5.48
C VAL A 90 12.80 -10.18 5.43
N LEU A 91 13.25 -9.53 6.50
CA LEU A 91 14.63 -9.00 6.55
C LEU A 91 15.69 -10.09 6.49
N THR A 92 15.44 -11.26 7.10
CA THR A 92 16.35 -12.40 7.03
C THR A 92 16.38 -13.03 5.64
N GLU A 93 15.24 -13.18 4.99
CA GLU A 93 15.13 -13.82 3.67
C GLU A 93 15.62 -12.90 2.54
N ARG A 94 15.24 -11.62 2.60
CA ARG A 94 15.58 -10.65 1.56
C ARG A 94 16.95 -10.02 1.73
N GLU A 95 17.50 -10.02 2.96
CA GLU A 95 18.79 -9.41 3.32
C GLU A 95 18.99 -8.02 2.66
N PRO A 96 18.10 -7.06 2.86
CA PRO A 96 18.17 -5.79 2.15
C PRO A 96 19.34 -4.94 2.60
N ASP A 97 19.98 -4.24 1.66
CA ASP A 97 21.01 -3.24 1.93
C ASP A 97 20.40 -1.94 2.47
N LEU A 98 19.12 -1.69 2.20
CA LEU A 98 18.37 -0.55 2.69
C LEU A 98 16.86 -0.83 2.72
N VAL A 99 16.18 -0.28 3.72
CA VAL A 99 14.72 -0.33 3.86
C VAL A 99 14.13 1.06 3.61
N VAL A 100 13.16 1.17 2.70
CA VAL A 100 12.35 2.37 2.51
C VAL A 100 10.95 2.10 3.03
N PHE A 101 10.53 2.81 4.07
CA PHE A 101 9.16 2.72 4.58
C PHE A 101 8.31 3.89 4.08
N ASP A 102 7.23 3.61 3.36
CA ASP A 102 6.22 4.60 2.97
C ASP A 102 4.95 4.38 3.80
N GLY A 103 4.64 5.33 4.64
CA GLY A 103 3.49 5.25 5.51
C GLY A 103 3.31 6.48 6.38
N VAL A 104 2.06 6.74 6.78
CA VAL A 104 1.75 7.86 7.66
C VAL A 104 2.32 7.59 9.06
N HIS A 105 2.05 6.41 9.59
CA HIS A 105 2.42 6.04 10.96
C HIS A 105 3.34 4.82 10.95
N PRO A 106 4.64 4.96 11.23
CA PRO A 106 5.51 3.80 11.43
C PRO A 106 5.00 2.94 12.58
N TYR A 107 4.82 1.64 12.32
CA TYR A 107 4.35 0.70 13.35
C TYR A 107 5.41 0.46 14.42
N ARG A 108 5.00 0.16 15.64
CA ARG A 108 5.92 -0.20 16.73
C ARG A 108 6.78 -1.41 16.37
N ALA A 109 6.19 -2.41 15.73
CA ALA A 109 6.92 -3.58 15.23
C ALA A 109 8.04 -3.19 14.27
N LEU A 110 7.76 -2.33 13.28
CA LEU A 110 8.74 -1.85 12.32
C LEU A 110 9.87 -1.06 13.01
N THR A 111 9.54 -0.09 13.85
CA THR A 111 10.54 0.71 14.56
C THR A 111 11.40 -0.14 15.48
N HIS A 112 10.84 -1.18 16.09
CA HIS A 112 11.59 -2.13 16.90
C HIS A 112 12.62 -2.90 16.08
N VAL A 113 12.20 -3.45 14.95
CA VAL A 113 13.08 -4.23 14.06
C VAL A 113 14.19 -3.36 13.47
N LEU A 114 13.86 -2.15 13.01
CA LEU A 114 14.84 -1.20 12.46
C LEU A 114 15.80 -0.64 13.50
N SER A 115 15.47 -0.71 14.79
CA SER A 115 16.35 -0.26 15.88
C SER A 115 17.25 -1.38 16.41
N ALA A 116 17.11 -2.61 15.94
CA ALA A 116 17.95 -3.73 16.34
C ALA A 116 19.41 -3.51 15.89
N ARG A 117 20.35 -4.16 16.62
CA ARG A 117 21.76 -4.14 16.22
C ARG A 117 21.94 -4.89 14.90
N GLY A 118 22.60 -4.27 13.93
CA GLY A 118 22.81 -4.88 12.61
C GLY A 118 21.64 -4.70 11.64
N ALA A 119 20.56 -4.01 12.04
CA ALA A 119 19.49 -3.66 11.12
C ALA A 119 20.01 -2.81 9.94
N PRO A 120 19.46 -3.01 8.73
CA PRO A 120 19.85 -2.23 7.56
C PRO A 120 19.54 -0.74 7.76
N PRO A 121 20.25 0.16 7.06
CA PRO A 121 19.86 1.58 7.00
C PRO A 121 18.44 1.72 6.48
N SER A 122 17.78 2.82 6.91
CA SER A 122 16.36 2.98 6.62
C SER A 122 15.95 4.42 6.35
N ILE A 123 14.99 4.58 5.44
CA ILE A 123 14.34 5.84 5.08
C ILE A 123 12.86 5.77 5.44
N TRP A 124 12.34 6.80 6.07
CA TRP A 124 10.89 7.01 6.19
C TRP A 124 10.41 8.00 5.14
N CYS A 125 9.68 7.53 4.14
CA CYS A 125 8.95 8.38 3.19
C CYS A 125 7.67 8.89 3.87
N ARG A 126 7.72 10.12 4.38
CA ARG A 126 6.67 10.77 5.18
C ARG A 126 6.03 11.89 4.39
N ARG A 127 4.75 11.77 4.06
CA ARG A 127 4.01 12.85 3.39
C ARG A 127 3.83 14.10 4.27
N ALA A 128 3.77 15.25 3.63
CA ALA A 128 3.24 16.49 4.16
C ALA A 128 1.69 16.49 4.23
N MET A 129 1.08 17.63 4.43
CA MET A 129 -0.38 17.86 4.45
C MET A 129 -1.11 16.98 5.45
N TRP A 130 -0.57 16.86 6.66
CA TRP A 130 -1.34 16.32 7.76
C TRP A 130 -2.32 17.39 8.26
N ARG A 131 -3.52 16.98 8.59
CA ARG A 131 -4.49 17.87 9.24
C ARG A 131 -3.89 18.46 10.51
N ALA A 132 -4.24 19.70 10.80
CA ALA A 132 -3.72 20.41 11.98
C ALA A 132 -4.04 19.70 13.31
N ASP A 133 -5.18 18.99 13.37
CA ASP A 133 -5.67 18.24 14.53
C ASP A 133 -5.15 16.79 14.59
N SER A 134 -4.24 16.39 13.70
CA SER A 134 -3.73 15.01 13.66
C SER A 134 -2.88 14.68 14.89
N ASP A 135 -2.97 13.42 15.35
CA ASP A 135 -2.05 12.89 16.36
C ASP A 135 -0.60 12.98 15.90
N THR A 136 0.22 13.69 16.67
CA THR A 136 1.64 13.92 16.39
C THR A 136 2.58 12.86 16.98
N ALA A 137 2.09 11.98 17.85
CA ALA A 137 2.91 10.95 18.49
C ALA A 137 3.69 10.07 17.48
N PRO A 138 3.12 9.70 16.30
CA PRO A 138 3.86 8.96 15.29
C PRO A 138 5.08 9.71 14.73
N LEU A 139 5.08 11.04 14.73
CA LEU A 139 6.21 11.85 14.24
C LEU A 139 7.47 11.67 15.11
N GLY A 140 7.30 11.37 16.39
CA GLY A 140 8.40 11.03 17.29
C GLY A 140 9.16 9.78 16.90
N ARG A 141 8.56 8.88 16.07
CA ARG A 141 9.20 7.65 15.59
C ARG A 141 10.22 7.87 14.47
N ALA A 142 10.37 9.10 13.99
CA ALA A 142 11.39 9.45 12.99
C ALA A 142 12.82 9.05 13.44
N GLY A 143 13.11 9.06 14.75
CA GLY A 143 14.39 8.63 15.31
C GLY A 143 14.73 7.15 15.10
N ALA A 144 13.79 6.31 14.66
CA ALA A 144 14.07 4.92 14.26
C ALA A 144 14.73 4.78 12.89
N PHE A 145 14.65 5.83 12.07
CA PHE A 145 15.13 5.84 10.69
C PHE A 145 16.44 6.62 10.56
N ASP A 146 17.23 6.29 9.54
CA ASP A 146 18.48 7.01 9.23
C ASP A 146 18.20 8.29 8.44
N ALA A 147 17.09 8.34 7.70
CA ALA A 147 16.63 9.53 7.00
C ALA A 147 15.09 9.61 6.96
N VAL A 148 14.59 10.83 6.83
CA VAL A 148 13.20 11.11 6.43
C VAL A 148 13.23 11.71 5.03
N LEU A 149 12.53 11.08 4.10
CA LEU A 149 12.21 11.62 2.79
C LEU A 149 10.82 12.24 2.84
N GLU A 150 10.67 13.51 2.49
CA GLU A 150 9.37 14.15 2.35
C GLU A 150 9.09 14.38 0.86
N PRO A 151 8.17 13.60 0.26
CA PRO A 151 7.68 13.85 -1.09
C PRO A 151 7.09 15.26 -1.16
N GLY A 152 7.41 16.00 -2.21
CA GLY A 152 6.93 17.34 -2.42
C GLY A 152 5.40 17.41 -2.46
N GLU A 153 4.90 18.59 -2.19
CA GLU A 153 3.48 18.90 -2.16
C GLU A 153 3.24 20.21 -2.91
N LEU A 154 2.44 20.18 -3.96
CA LEU A 154 2.12 21.40 -4.70
C LEU A 154 1.40 22.42 -3.81
N ALA A 155 0.51 21.94 -2.96
CA ALA A 155 -0.24 22.77 -2.01
C ALA A 155 0.52 23.09 -0.71
N GLU A 156 1.85 23.02 -0.70
CA GLU A 156 2.66 23.19 0.52
C GLU A 156 2.47 24.54 1.24
N THR A 157 2.10 25.59 0.50
CA THR A 157 1.82 26.93 1.07
C THR A 157 0.50 26.95 1.86
N ALA A 158 -0.39 26.00 1.62
CA ALA A 158 -1.65 25.83 2.32
C ALA A 158 -1.59 24.74 3.41
N ASP A 159 -0.40 24.18 3.71
CA ASP A 159 -0.23 23.12 4.70
C ASP A 159 -0.23 23.68 6.13
N PRO A 160 -1.28 23.44 6.94
CA PRO A 160 -1.32 23.87 8.34
C PRO A 160 -0.76 22.79 9.29
N GLY A 161 -0.27 21.68 8.77
CA GLY A 161 -0.08 20.45 9.52
C GLY A 161 1.19 20.39 10.37
N PRO A 162 1.24 19.44 11.31
CA PRO A 162 2.34 19.30 12.27
C PRO A 162 3.65 18.82 11.64
N THR A 163 3.65 18.49 10.35
CA THR A 163 4.87 18.12 9.61
C THR A 163 5.68 19.33 9.17
N VAL A 164 5.07 20.53 9.06
CA VAL A 164 5.71 21.76 8.59
C VAL A 164 6.96 22.12 9.40
N PRO A 165 6.95 22.19 10.75
CA PRO A 165 8.14 22.52 11.52
C PRO A 165 9.23 21.43 11.44
N ARG A 166 8.91 20.24 10.96
CA ARG A 166 9.82 19.10 10.83
C ARG A 166 10.44 18.96 9.44
N ARG A 167 10.09 19.82 8.49
CA ARG A 167 10.66 19.85 7.14
C ARG A 167 12.17 20.07 7.14
N ARG A 168 12.69 20.83 8.11
CA ARG A 168 14.14 21.10 8.26
C ARG A 168 14.97 19.83 8.49
N SER A 169 14.36 18.78 9.03
CA SER A 169 15.00 17.47 9.29
C SER A 169 14.66 16.41 8.24
N ALA A 170 14.00 16.79 7.16
CA ALA A 170 13.65 15.88 6.07
C ALA A 170 14.40 16.24 4.79
N ARG A 171 14.71 15.23 3.99
CA ARG A 171 15.13 15.41 2.60
C ARG A 171 13.87 15.61 1.77
N ARG A 172 13.72 16.79 1.21
CA ARG A 172 12.57 17.14 0.39
C ARG A 172 12.94 16.92 -1.08
N VAL A 173 12.01 16.33 -1.81
CA VAL A 173 12.09 16.14 -3.27
C VAL A 173 10.85 16.78 -3.91
N ARG A 174 10.82 16.85 -5.21
CA ARG A 174 9.60 17.25 -5.96
C ARG A 174 8.46 16.26 -5.70
N PRO A 175 7.20 16.58 -6.06
CA PRO A 175 6.10 15.63 -5.98
C PRO A 175 6.45 14.30 -6.68
N ILE A 176 6.09 13.17 -6.08
CA ILE A 176 6.35 11.86 -6.66
C ILE A 176 5.09 11.38 -7.37
N VAL A 177 5.18 11.20 -8.67
CA VAL A 177 4.17 10.55 -9.52
C VAL A 177 4.75 9.29 -10.15
N PHE A 178 3.88 8.35 -10.56
CA PHE A 178 4.35 7.05 -11.03
C PHE A 178 5.00 7.12 -12.42
N LEU A 179 4.36 7.83 -13.35
CA LEU A 179 4.84 7.98 -14.73
C LEU A 179 5.50 9.33 -14.96
N ASP A 180 6.37 9.39 -15.94
CA ASP A 180 6.85 10.63 -16.53
C ASP A 180 5.98 11.02 -17.75
N HIS A 181 6.01 12.28 -18.19
CA HIS A 181 5.14 12.79 -19.27
C HIS A 181 5.23 11.98 -20.57
N GLY A 182 6.42 11.49 -20.92
CA GLY A 182 6.63 10.69 -22.13
C GLY A 182 6.09 9.26 -22.07
N GLU A 183 5.55 8.83 -20.93
CA GLU A 183 5.05 7.46 -20.72
C GLU A 183 3.53 7.34 -20.88
N LEU A 184 2.82 8.46 -21.12
CA LEU A 184 1.39 8.44 -21.41
C LEU A 184 1.14 7.85 -22.80
N LEU A 185 0.04 7.10 -22.92
CA LEU A 185 -0.42 6.66 -24.23
C LEU A 185 -0.97 7.87 -25.04
N PRO A 186 -0.75 7.90 -26.37
CA PRO A 186 -1.47 8.83 -27.23
C PRO A 186 -2.99 8.68 -27.08
N ARG A 187 -3.75 9.78 -27.25
CA ARG A 187 -5.21 9.83 -27.02
C ARG A 187 -5.97 8.69 -27.71
N GLU A 188 -5.69 8.46 -28.98
CA GLU A 188 -6.39 7.46 -29.78
C GLU A 188 -6.19 6.05 -29.21
N ARG A 189 -4.95 5.74 -28.83
CA ARG A 189 -4.62 4.45 -28.22
C ARG A 189 -5.21 4.30 -26.82
N ALA A 190 -5.08 5.34 -26.00
CA ALA A 190 -5.64 5.35 -24.65
C ALA A 190 -7.16 5.16 -24.67
N ALA A 191 -7.85 5.88 -25.57
CA ALA A 191 -9.28 5.76 -25.75
C ALA A 191 -9.68 4.36 -26.24
N ALA A 192 -9.00 3.82 -27.25
CA ALA A 192 -9.28 2.48 -27.78
C ALA A 192 -9.13 1.38 -26.72
N GLU A 193 -8.04 1.41 -25.93
CA GLU A 193 -7.80 0.42 -24.86
C GLU A 193 -8.86 0.52 -23.75
N LEU A 194 -9.45 1.70 -23.53
CA LEU A 194 -10.52 1.92 -22.55
C LEU A 194 -11.95 1.74 -23.08
N GLY A 195 -12.11 1.47 -24.39
CA GLY A 195 -13.43 1.38 -25.01
C GLY A 195 -14.13 2.74 -25.15
N LEU A 196 -13.37 3.82 -25.28
CA LEU A 196 -13.83 5.19 -25.43
C LEU A 196 -13.73 5.64 -26.90
N ASP A 197 -14.59 6.58 -27.29
CA ASP A 197 -14.51 7.24 -28.60
C ASP A 197 -13.49 8.41 -28.53
N PRO A 198 -12.35 8.34 -29.23
CA PRO A 198 -11.33 9.39 -29.18
C PRO A 198 -11.79 10.72 -29.78
N ALA A 199 -12.82 10.72 -30.63
CA ALA A 199 -13.37 11.93 -31.26
C ALA A 199 -14.27 12.72 -30.30
N ARG A 200 -14.74 12.11 -29.21
CA ARG A 200 -15.61 12.74 -28.21
C ARG A 200 -14.79 13.29 -27.04
N ARG A 201 -15.24 14.44 -26.52
CA ARG A 201 -14.73 14.91 -25.22
C ARG A 201 -15.15 13.92 -24.14
N THR A 202 -14.24 13.61 -23.24
CA THR A 202 -14.45 12.56 -22.23
C THR A 202 -14.17 13.07 -20.82
N ALA A 203 -15.11 12.82 -19.90
CA ALA A 203 -14.98 13.08 -18.48
C ALA A 203 -14.64 11.79 -17.72
N LEU A 204 -13.66 11.85 -16.81
CA LEU A 204 -13.32 10.78 -15.89
C LEU A 204 -13.90 11.05 -14.49
N VAL A 205 -14.66 10.11 -13.93
CA VAL A 205 -15.09 10.16 -12.51
C VAL A 205 -14.29 9.14 -11.70
N THR A 206 -13.47 9.64 -10.75
CA THR A 206 -12.57 8.82 -9.92
C THR A 206 -12.47 9.34 -8.49
N LEU A 207 -13.49 9.12 -7.68
CA LEU A 207 -13.55 9.60 -6.30
C LEU A 207 -12.98 8.61 -5.27
N GLY A 208 -12.59 7.41 -5.69
CA GLY A 208 -12.08 6.36 -4.81
C GLY A 208 -13.19 5.68 -4.01
N GLN A 209 -12.86 5.13 -2.83
CA GLN A 209 -13.77 4.40 -1.95
C GLN A 209 -13.89 5.08 -0.57
N GLY A 210 -15.05 4.97 0.06
CA GLY A 210 -15.30 5.45 1.43
C GLY A 210 -16.70 6.02 1.63
N GLY A 211 -17.08 6.29 2.88
CA GLY A 211 -18.40 6.84 3.21
C GLY A 211 -18.64 8.19 2.56
N GLY A 212 -19.84 8.42 2.02
CA GLY A 212 -20.25 9.64 1.33
C GLY A 212 -19.84 9.74 -0.14
N VAL A 213 -18.99 8.82 -0.64
CA VAL A 213 -18.53 8.82 -2.03
C VAL A 213 -19.67 8.61 -3.01
N ASP A 214 -20.59 7.68 -2.72
CA ASP A 214 -21.67 7.29 -3.64
C ASP A 214 -22.54 8.46 -4.06
N ARG A 215 -22.86 9.37 -3.13
CA ARG A 215 -23.66 10.56 -3.45
C ARG A 215 -22.91 11.50 -4.38
N ALA A 216 -21.63 11.76 -4.13
CA ALA A 216 -20.83 12.61 -5.00
C ALA A 216 -20.66 11.99 -6.38
N VAL A 217 -20.45 10.66 -6.46
CA VAL A 217 -20.39 9.94 -7.74
C VAL A 217 -21.71 10.05 -8.47
N ALA A 218 -22.85 9.74 -7.82
CA ALA A 218 -24.18 9.83 -8.45
C ALA A 218 -24.46 11.22 -9.04
N ARG A 219 -24.28 12.26 -8.22
CA ARG A 219 -24.47 13.66 -8.66
C ARG A 219 -23.53 14.05 -9.79
N SER A 220 -22.29 13.58 -9.73
CA SER A 220 -21.30 13.88 -10.79
C SER A 220 -21.66 13.18 -12.10
N LEU A 221 -22.08 11.92 -12.05
CA LEU A 221 -22.50 11.17 -13.23
C LEU A 221 -23.77 11.78 -13.84
N GLU A 222 -24.78 12.10 -13.03
CA GLU A 222 -26.01 12.74 -13.48
C GLU A 222 -25.74 14.08 -14.18
N ALA A 223 -24.97 14.96 -13.54
CA ALA A 223 -24.65 16.26 -14.10
C ALA A 223 -23.83 16.18 -15.39
N LEU A 224 -22.81 15.29 -15.45
CA LEU A 224 -21.93 15.16 -16.61
C LEU A 224 -22.63 14.46 -17.79
N THR A 225 -23.51 13.48 -17.54
CA THR A 225 -24.26 12.84 -18.63
C THR A 225 -25.31 13.75 -19.27
N ALA A 226 -25.76 14.78 -18.55
CA ALA A 226 -26.63 15.82 -19.10
C ALA A 226 -25.91 16.81 -20.05
N VAL A 227 -24.57 16.82 -20.11
CA VAL A 227 -23.79 17.70 -20.99
C VAL A 227 -23.80 17.14 -22.42
N PRO A 228 -24.35 17.88 -23.41
CA PRO A 228 -24.43 17.38 -24.78
C PRO A 228 -23.06 17.05 -25.37
N GLY A 229 -22.95 15.89 -25.99
CA GLY A 229 -21.71 15.44 -26.66
C GLY A 229 -20.59 14.97 -25.75
N LEU A 230 -20.70 15.12 -24.43
CA LEU A 230 -19.70 14.64 -23.49
C LEU A 230 -19.84 13.12 -23.27
N GLN A 231 -18.74 12.38 -23.38
CA GLN A 231 -18.66 10.99 -22.98
C GLN A 231 -18.26 10.95 -21.51
N VAL A 232 -18.90 10.10 -20.72
CA VAL A 232 -18.61 9.98 -19.29
C VAL A 232 -18.08 8.58 -19.01
N ALA A 233 -16.95 8.51 -18.33
CA ALA A 233 -16.33 7.27 -17.89
C ALA A 233 -16.13 7.29 -16.36
N ALA A 234 -16.39 6.17 -15.70
CA ALA A 234 -16.23 6.04 -14.25
C ALA A 234 -15.42 4.80 -13.91
N LEU A 235 -14.45 4.94 -13.00
CA LEU A 235 -13.72 3.80 -12.47
C LEU A 235 -14.64 2.92 -11.63
N ARG A 236 -14.65 1.63 -11.90
CA ARG A 236 -15.45 0.64 -11.19
C ARG A 236 -15.17 0.63 -9.68
N SER A 237 -13.95 0.93 -9.28
CA SER A 237 -13.58 1.08 -7.86
C SER A 237 -14.28 2.26 -7.15
N SER A 238 -14.82 3.22 -7.90
CA SER A 238 -15.62 4.33 -7.37
C SER A 238 -17.12 4.06 -7.39
N LEU A 239 -17.54 2.95 -8.01
CA LEU A 239 -18.93 2.55 -8.12
C LEU A 239 -19.25 1.51 -7.04
N SER A 240 -20.12 1.80 -6.10
CA SER A 240 -20.62 0.78 -5.19
C SER A 240 -21.62 -0.14 -5.89
N PRO A 241 -21.81 -1.39 -5.43
CA PRO A 241 -22.79 -2.31 -6.03
C PRO A 241 -24.22 -1.77 -5.97
N SER A 242 -24.53 -0.88 -5.01
CA SER A 242 -25.83 -0.26 -4.82
C SER A 242 -26.04 1.01 -5.64
N LEU A 243 -24.97 1.55 -6.27
CA LEU A 243 -25.07 2.78 -7.05
C LEU A 243 -25.74 2.53 -8.39
N GLN A 244 -26.83 3.23 -8.65
CA GLN A 244 -27.42 3.30 -9.98
C GLN A 244 -26.55 4.19 -10.87
N VAL A 245 -25.99 3.60 -11.91
CA VAL A 245 -25.14 4.29 -12.89
C VAL A 245 -26.01 4.64 -14.09
N PRO A 246 -26.08 5.91 -14.51
CA PRO A 246 -26.85 6.31 -15.68
C PRO A 246 -26.45 5.55 -16.95
N ASP A 247 -27.39 5.40 -17.87
CA ASP A 247 -27.12 4.82 -19.18
C ASP A 247 -26.08 5.66 -19.95
N GLY A 248 -25.26 4.97 -20.73
CA GLY A 248 -24.19 5.62 -21.52
C GLY A 248 -22.90 5.94 -20.77
N VAL A 249 -22.84 5.69 -19.46
CA VAL A 249 -21.58 5.79 -18.70
C VAL A 249 -20.71 4.57 -18.97
N VAL A 250 -19.48 4.81 -19.45
CA VAL A 250 -18.49 3.74 -19.64
C VAL A 250 -17.88 3.36 -18.30
N ARG A 251 -18.03 2.10 -17.91
CA ARG A 251 -17.47 1.56 -16.67
C ARG A 251 -16.07 1.04 -16.93
N LEU A 252 -15.08 1.74 -16.39
CA LEU A 252 -13.68 1.36 -16.55
C LEU A 252 -13.26 0.38 -15.44
N GLU A 253 -12.61 -0.71 -15.83
CA GLU A 253 -11.97 -1.59 -14.86
C GLU A 253 -10.80 -0.88 -14.16
N ALA A 254 -10.47 -1.37 -12.94
CA ALA A 254 -9.34 -0.84 -12.21
C ALA A 254 -8.04 -1.20 -12.93
N THR A 255 -7.48 -0.24 -13.65
CA THR A 255 -6.24 -0.38 -14.40
C THR A 255 -5.12 0.37 -13.67
N PHE A 256 -3.94 -0.24 -13.60
CA PHE A 256 -2.76 0.39 -13.04
C PHE A 256 -1.63 0.44 -14.08
N PRO A 257 -0.96 1.59 -14.22
CA PRO A 257 -1.32 2.90 -13.64
C PRO A 257 -2.40 3.59 -14.48
N MET A 258 -3.46 4.09 -13.85
CA MET A 258 -4.54 4.80 -14.55
C MET A 258 -4.05 6.06 -15.27
N SER A 259 -3.04 6.72 -14.71
CA SER A 259 -2.44 7.92 -15.32
C SER A 259 -1.87 7.70 -16.72
N ARG A 260 -1.54 6.46 -17.10
CA ARG A 260 -1.10 6.11 -18.46
C ARG A 260 -2.12 6.50 -19.54
N TYR A 261 -3.39 6.53 -19.17
CA TYR A 261 -4.53 6.78 -20.06
C TYR A 261 -5.06 8.21 -19.96
N PHE A 262 -4.41 9.11 -19.23
CA PHE A 262 -4.96 10.44 -18.96
C PHE A 262 -5.12 11.31 -20.21
N ALA A 263 -4.39 11.02 -21.29
CA ALA A 263 -4.59 11.69 -22.58
C ALA A 263 -5.98 11.41 -23.20
N ALA A 264 -6.70 10.38 -22.78
CA ALA A 264 -8.07 10.11 -23.23
C ALA A 264 -9.12 11.02 -22.59
N PHE A 265 -8.77 11.76 -21.51
CA PHE A 265 -9.72 12.54 -20.73
C PHE A 265 -9.48 14.04 -20.89
N ASP A 266 -10.56 14.77 -21.14
CA ASP A 266 -10.55 16.23 -21.28
C ASP A 266 -10.82 16.93 -19.95
N LEU A 267 -11.43 16.21 -19.00
CA LEU A 267 -11.72 16.69 -17.66
C LEU A 267 -11.90 15.52 -16.69
N ALA A 268 -11.75 15.78 -15.40
CA ALA A 268 -11.94 14.77 -14.36
C ALA A 268 -12.68 15.31 -13.14
N VAL A 269 -13.35 14.40 -12.43
CA VAL A 269 -13.86 14.62 -11.07
C VAL A 269 -13.14 13.62 -10.16
N ALA A 270 -12.38 14.12 -9.20
CA ALA A 270 -11.49 13.29 -8.41
C ALA A 270 -11.44 13.70 -6.93
N ALA A 271 -11.12 12.75 -6.06
CA ALA A 271 -10.74 13.08 -4.70
C ALA A 271 -9.34 13.73 -4.68
N ALA A 272 -9.12 14.68 -3.74
CA ALA A 272 -7.85 15.38 -3.61
C ALA A 272 -6.80 14.58 -2.81
N GLY A 273 -6.74 13.26 -3.00
CA GLY A 273 -5.70 12.41 -2.43
C GLY A 273 -4.35 12.66 -3.11
N TYR A 274 -3.24 12.45 -2.38
CA TYR A 274 -1.89 12.81 -2.86
C TYR A 274 -1.61 12.36 -4.31
N ASN A 275 -1.77 11.09 -4.63
CA ASN A 275 -1.39 10.58 -5.96
C ASN A 275 -2.30 11.15 -7.06
N ALA A 276 -3.62 10.99 -6.91
CA ALA A 276 -4.56 11.48 -7.92
C ALA A 276 -4.40 12.99 -8.15
N PHE A 277 -4.25 13.76 -7.07
CA PHE A 277 -4.05 15.21 -7.15
C PHE A 277 -2.80 15.57 -7.96
N HIS A 278 -1.64 14.99 -7.59
CA HIS A 278 -0.39 15.33 -8.27
C HIS A 278 -0.32 14.79 -9.69
N GLU A 279 -0.86 13.60 -9.96
CA GLU A 279 -0.90 13.03 -11.31
C GLU A 279 -1.83 13.84 -12.23
N LEU A 280 -3.04 14.21 -11.78
CA LEU A 280 -3.96 15.01 -12.58
C LEU A 280 -3.40 16.39 -12.90
N VAL A 281 -2.74 17.04 -11.94
CA VAL A 281 -2.07 18.33 -12.18
C VAL A 281 -0.86 18.17 -13.10
N ALA A 282 0.02 17.19 -12.84
CA ALA A 282 1.20 16.95 -13.66
C ALA A 282 0.84 16.69 -15.12
N PHE A 283 -0.20 15.91 -15.38
CA PHE A 283 -0.65 15.59 -16.74
C PHE A 283 -1.67 16.57 -17.30
N ALA A 284 -1.85 17.72 -16.64
CA ALA A 284 -2.68 18.84 -17.08
C ALA A 284 -4.14 18.45 -17.38
N VAL A 285 -4.72 17.54 -16.62
CA VAL A 285 -6.14 17.17 -16.72
C VAL A 285 -6.98 18.15 -15.89
N PRO A 286 -7.84 18.99 -16.52
CA PRO A 286 -8.75 19.88 -15.80
C PRO A 286 -9.60 19.11 -14.80
N THR A 287 -9.55 19.45 -13.53
CA THR A 287 -10.17 18.61 -12.49
C THR A 287 -11.01 19.43 -11.51
N LEU A 288 -12.20 18.91 -11.21
CA LEU A 288 -12.95 19.30 -10.02
C LEU A 288 -12.55 18.36 -8.87
N PHE A 289 -11.93 18.92 -7.84
CA PHE A 289 -11.54 18.18 -6.66
C PHE A 289 -12.64 18.18 -5.61
N VAL A 290 -13.09 16.97 -5.24
CA VAL A 290 -14.06 16.72 -4.17
C VAL A 290 -13.30 16.10 -2.99
N PRO A 291 -12.96 16.87 -1.96
CA PRO A 291 -12.17 16.36 -0.85
C PRO A 291 -12.97 15.34 -0.04
N MET A 292 -12.35 14.19 0.24
CA MET A 292 -12.93 13.14 1.06
C MET A 292 -12.39 13.23 2.49
N PRO A 293 -13.23 13.05 3.52
CA PRO A 293 -12.78 13.03 4.92
C PRO A 293 -11.70 11.96 5.13
N ARG A 294 -10.57 12.36 5.72
CA ARG A 294 -9.47 11.47 6.11
C ARG A 294 -8.95 11.87 7.49
N ASN A 295 -8.48 10.89 8.26
CA ASN A 295 -8.01 11.13 9.62
C ASN A 295 -6.73 11.96 9.68
N THR A 296 -5.88 11.88 8.65
CA THR A 296 -4.56 12.53 8.67
C THR A 296 -4.34 13.41 7.43
N ASP A 297 -4.83 13.02 6.27
CA ASP A 297 -4.59 13.69 4.99
C ASP A 297 -5.54 14.89 4.81
N ASP A 298 -5.01 16.11 4.68
CA ASP A 298 -5.82 17.31 4.46
C ASP A 298 -6.13 17.52 2.97
N GLN A 299 -7.09 16.75 2.49
CA GLN A 299 -7.55 16.87 1.11
C GLN A 299 -8.27 18.20 0.84
N ALA A 300 -8.92 18.77 1.84
CA ALA A 300 -9.63 20.04 1.70
C ALA A 300 -8.65 21.20 1.45
N ALA A 301 -7.54 21.24 2.17
CA ALA A 301 -6.50 22.26 1.93
C ALA A 301 -5.90 22.13 0.51
N ARG A 302 -5.69 20.90 0.04
CA ARG A 302 -5.19 20.65 -1.33
C ARG A 302 -6.17 21.10 -2.40
N ALA A 303 -7.48 20.79 -2.23
CA ALA A 303 -8.53 21.21 -3.15
C ALA A 303 -8.65 22.75 -3.21
N ARG A 304 -8.67 23.43 -2.05
CA ARG A 304 -8.70 24.90 -1.99
C ARG A 304 -7.48 25.53 -2.66
N TRP A 305 -6.31 24.96 -2.46
CA TRP A 305 -5.10 25.44 -3.14
C TRP A 305 -5.21 25.32 -4.67
N ALA A 306 -5.74 24.20 -5.19
CA ALA A 306 -5.94 24.02 -6.63
C ALA A 306 -6.86 25.09 -7.21
N ALA A 307 -7.95 25.39 -6.53
CA ALA A 307 -8.88 26.45 -6.96
C ALA A 307 -8.22 27.85 -6.92
N ALA A 308 -7.49 28.17 -5.85
CA ALA A 308 -6.81 29.45 -5.68
C ALA A 308 -5.67 29.66 -6.69
N SER A 309 -4.97 28.58 -7.09
CA SER A 309 -3.86 28.62 -8.05
C SER A 309 -4.32 28.51 -9.51
N GLY A 310 -5.61 28.26 -9.75
CA GLY A 310 -6.15 28.01 -11.09
C GLY A 310 -5.74 26.64 -11.67
N ALA A 311 -5.25 25.71 -10.86
CA ALA A 311 -4.87 24.35 -11.26
C ALA A 311 -6.03 23.35 -11.15
N GLY A 312 -7.23 23.81 -10.81
CA GLY A 312 -8.43 22.97 -10.69
C GLY A 312 -9.61 23.78 -10.18
N LEU A 313 -10.73 23.13 -10.04
CA LEU A 313 -11.89 23.59 -9.28
C LEU A 313 -12.00 22.82 -7.98
N ALA A 314 -12.73 23.32 -7.00
CA ALA A 314 -12.95 22.66 -5.74
C ALA A 314 -14.36 22.89 -5.21
N VAL A 315 -14.86 21.91 -4.49
CA VAL A 315 -16.04 22.00 -3.61
C VAL A 315 -15.64 21.67 -2.18
N ALA A 316 -16.47 21.97 -1.20
CA ALA A 316 -16.18 21.68 0.20
C ALA A 316 -16.22 20.17 0.52
N GLY A 317 -16.98 19.39 -0.24
CA GLY A 317 -17.13 17.95 -0.06
C GLY A 317 -18.23 17.34 -0.94
N ALA A 318 -18.57 16.10 -0.64
CA ALA A 318 -19.55 15.32 -1.42
C ALA A 318 -20.97 15.91 -1.44
N ASP A 319 -21.35 16.59 -0.37
CA ASP A 319 -22.69 17.16 -0.18
C ASP A 319 -22.79 18.67 -0.53
N ASP A 320 -21.69 19.22 -1.07
CA ASP A 320 -21.65 20.64 -1.44
C ASP A 320 -22.77 21.00 -2.43
N PRO A 321 -23.60 22.02 -2.15
CA PRO A 321 -24.67 22.46 -3.06
C PRO A 321 -24.12 22.97 -4.40
N GLU A 322 -22.93 23.56 -4.42
CA GLU A 322 -22.31 24.10 -5.63
C GLU A 322 -21.76 23.03 -6.59
N LEU A 323 -21.78 21.74 -6.21
CA LEU A 323 -21.20 20.66 -7.03
C LEU A 323 -21.68 20.70 -8.49
N GLY A 324 -22.98 20.90 -8.71
CA GLY A 324 -23.57 20.97 -10.05
C GLY A 324 -23.07 22.16 -10.86
N GLU A 325 -23.02 23.33 -10.24
CA GLU A 325 -22.50 24.56 -10.88
C GLU A 325 -21.03 24.43 -11.25
N ARG A 326 -20.20 23.87 -10.34
CA ARG A 326 -18.77 23.64 -10.59
C ARG A 326 -18.53 22.59 -11.69
N LEU A 327 -19.41 21.60 -11.81
CA LEU A 327 -19.35 20.62 -12.91
C LEU A 327 -19.71 21.27 -14.25
N ALA A 328 -20.70 22.17 -14.30
CA ALA A 328 -21.01 22.94 -15.50
C ALA A 328 -19.86 23.87 -15.89
N GLU A 329 -19.24 24.55 -14.91
CA GLU A 329 -18.04 25.36 -15.11
C GLU A 329 -16.88 24.51 -15.68
N LEU A 330 -16.64 23.31 -15.13
CA LEU A 330 -15.60 22.40 -15.60
C LEU A 330 -15.87 21.89 -17.02
N ALA A 331 -17.12 21.65 -17.38
CA ALA A 331 -17.54 21.15 -18.68
C ALA A 331 -17.39 22.22 -19.79
N ASP A 332 -17.32 23.51 -19.44
CA ASP A 332 -17.06 24.58 -20.40
C ASP A 332 -15.65 24.44 -21.03
N PRO A 333 -15.53 24.38 -22.36
CA PRO A 333 -14.25 24.15 -23.02
C PRO A 333 -13.20 25.25 -22.76
N ALA A 334 -13.60 26.50 -22.66
CA ALA A 334 -12.66 27.61 -22.43
C ALA A 334 -12.15 27.56 -20.99
N ARG A 335 -13.04 27.24 -20.05
CA ARG A 335 -12.67 27.06 -18.65
C ARG A 335 -11.75 25.87 -18.46
N ALA A 336 -12.06 24.72 -19.06
CA ALA A 336 -11.21 23.54 -19.02
C ALA A 336 -9.80 23.85 -19.58
N ALA A 337 -9.70 24.54 -20.71
CA ALA A 337 -8.42 24.95 -21.28
C ALA A 337 -7.62 25.89 -20.33
N ALA A 338 -8.29 26.82 -19.64
CA ALA A 338 -7.66 27.69 -18.66
C ALA A 338 -7.13 26.92 -17.45
N LEU A 339 -7.88 25.92 -16.96
CA LEU A 339 -7.46 25.04 -15.87
C LEU A 339 -6.27 24.15 -16.27
N ALA A 340 -6.28 23.58 -17.48
CA ALA A 340 -5.14 22.83 -18.01
C ALA A 340 -3.87 23.70 -18.09
N ALA A 341 -4.01 24.97 -18.51
CA ALA A 341 -2.90 25.91 -18.47
C ALA A 341 -2.43 26.21 -17.03
N GLY A 342 -3.36 26.29 -16.08
CA GLY A 342 -3.08 26.40 -14.65
C GLY A 342 -2.29 25.21 -14.11
N CYS A 343 -2.69 24.00 -14.46
CA CYS A 343 -1.98 22.77 -14.10
C CYS A 343 -0.53 22.80 -14.62
N ARG A 344 -0.31 23.13 -15.89
CA ARG A 344 1.04 23.25 -16.48
C ARG A 344 1.92 24.28 -15.75
N ARG A 345 1.35 25.41 -15.31
CA ARG A 345 2.10 26.40 -14.50
C ARG A 345 2.41 25.89 -13.07
N ALA A 346 1.54 25.08 -12.51
CA ALA A 346 1.67 24.53 -11.17
C ALA A 346 2.61 23.32 -11.09
N ASP A 347 2.79 22.60 -12.20
CA ASP A 347 3.64 21.40 -12.25
C ASP A 347 5.09 21.72 -11.86
N ARG A 348 5.66 20.88 -11.03
CA ARG A 348 7.04 20.96 -10.53
C ARG A 348 7.92 19.82 -11.07
N GLY A 349 7.38 18.99 -11.94
CA GLY A 349 8.02 17.77 -12.42
C GLY A 349 8.03 16.63 -11.38
N ASN A 350 8.55 15.49 -11.79
CA ASN A 350 8.51 14.24 -11.01
C ASN A 350 9.74 14.09 -10.11
N GLY A 351 9.51 13.96 -8.80
CA GLY A 351 10.56 13.78 -7.78
C GLY A 351 10.95 12.33 -7.52
N ALA A 352 10.43 11.36 -8.26
CA ALA A 352 10.73 9.96 -8.02
C ALA A 352 12.20 9.62 -8.30
N ALA A 353 12.82 10.26 -9.30
CA ALA A 353 14.26 10.14 -9.57
C ALA A 353 15.10 10.75 -8.45
N ASP A 354 14.72 11.92 -7.92
CA ASP A 354 15.41 12.56 -6.80
C ASP A 354 15.35 11.67 -5.54
N ALA A 355 14.22 10.98 -5.34
CA ALA A 355 14.04 10.04 -4.22
C ALA A 355 14.88 8.76 -4.43
N ALA A 356 14.97 8.23 -5.65
CA ALA A 356 15.81 7.10 -5.99
C ALA A 356 17.30 7.44 -5.79
N ASP A 357 17.73 8.66 -6.16
CA ASP A 357 19.09 9.12 -5.93
C ASP A 357 19.46 9.15 -4.43
N LEU A 358 18.53 9.58 -3.56
CA LEU A 358 18.74 9.47 -2.10
C LEU A 358 18.97 8.01 -1.66
N VAL A 359 18.18 7.07 -2.20
CA VAL A 359 18.36 5.63 -1.92
C VAL A 359 19.75 5.17 -2.36
N VAL A 360 20.18 5.54 -3.57
CA VAL A 360 21.50 5.20 -4.13
C VAL A 360 22.63 5.72 -3.23
N ARG A 361 22.58 6.99 -2.86
CA ARG A 361 23.60 7.61 -1.99
C ARG A 361 23.67 6.94 -0.62
N MET A 362 22.51 6.62 -0.03
CA MET A 362 22.49 5.95 1.27
C MET A 362 23.04 4.52 1.21
N VAL A 363 22.79 3.77 0.14
CA VAL A 363 23.41 2.47 -0.10
C VAL A 363 24.91 2.62 -0.31
N ALA A 364 25.36 3.72 -0.94
CA ALA A 364 26.79 4.05 -1.07
C ALA A 364 27.46 4.41 0.26
N GLY A 365 26.70 4.50 1.35
CA GLY A 365 27.22 4.80 2.69
C GLY A 365 27.13 6.27 3.09
N GLU A 366 26.57 7.13 2.21
CA GLU A 366 26.30 8.50 2.61
C GLU A 366 25.25 8.54 3.73
N ARG A 367 25.45 9.45 4.65
CA ARG A 367 24.46 9.73 5.70
C ARG A 367 24.01 11.17 5.53
N PRO A 368 22.76 11.41 5.15
CA PRO A 368 22.25 12.77 5.02
C PRO A 368 22.35 13.47 6.36
N ALA A 369 22.97 14.66 6.40
CA ALA A 369 22.97 15.52 7.59
C ALA A 369 21.58 16.16 7.76
N PRO A 370 21.12 16.50 8.96
CA PRO A 370 21.28 15.77 10.20
C PRO A 370 19.96 15.17 10.66
N LEU A 371 19.73 13.90 10.49
CA LEU A 371 18.92 13.26 11.50
C LEU A 371 19.89 12.90 12.61
N VAL A 372 19.83 13.65 13.70
CA VAL A 372 20.50 13.22 14.91
C VAL A 372 19.83 11.93 15.34
N ARG A 373 20.33 10.82 14.83
CA ARG A 373 19.98 9.50 15.30
C ARG A 373 20.60 9.34 16.67
N ASP A 374 19.98 9.97 17.67
CA ASP A 374 20.24 9.61 19.05
C ASP A 374 19.55 8.29 19.34
N ARG A 375 20.17 7.19 18.85
CA ARG A 375 19.73 5.82 19.15
C ARG A 375 19.57 5.61 20.66
N GLY A 376 20.37 6.27 21.48
CA GLY A 376 20.27 6.18 22.92
C GLY A 376 18.98 6.83 23.45
N ARG A 377 18.61 8.00 22.94
CA ARG A 377 17.36 8.70 23.27
C ARG A 377 16.15 7.96 22.72
N PHE A 378 16.24 7.50 21.48
CA PHE A 378 15.15 6.74 20.85
C PHE A 378 14.94 5.39 21.54
N ASN A 379 16.00 4.66 21.85
CA ASN A 379 15.90 3.39 22.60
C ASN A 379 15.42 3.60 24.04
N ARG A 380 15.76 4.72 24.68
CA ARG A 380 15.21 5.12 25.97
C ARG A 380 13.73 5.47 25.85
N TRP A 381 13.36 6.22 24.82
CA TRP A 381 11.96 6.53 24.52
C TRP A 381 11.15 5.26 24.16
N LEU A 382 11.69 4.35 23.35
CA LEU A 382 11.08 3.05 23.04
C LEU A 382 10.87 2.22 24.32
N ARG A 383 11.83 2.19 25.23
CA ARG A 383 11.70 1.53 26.51
C ARG A 383 10.65 2.23 27.39
N LEU A 384 10.60 3.53 27.40
CA LEU A 384 9.63 4.31 28.16
C LEU A 384 8.23 4.26 27.55
N SER A 385 8.12 4.27 26.21
CA SER A 385 6.84 4.19 25.49
C SER A 385 6.31 2.77 25.31
N SER A 386 7.15 1.74 25.48
CA SER A 386 6.74 0.35 25.55
C SER A 386 6.24 -0.03 26.95
N HIS A 387 6.40 0.84 27.95
CA HIS A 387 5.68 0.70 29.20
C HIS A 387 4.26 1.26 29.03
N PRO A 388 3.21 0.43 29.04
CA PRO A 388 1.93 0.92 29.49
C PRO A 388 2.18 1.42 30.93
N VAL A 389 1.82 2.64 31.18
CA VAL A 389 1.95 3.37 32.44
C VAL A 389 1.84 2.45 33.65
N GLY A 390 2.92 2.35 34.45
CA GLY A 390 2.87 1.80 35.80
C GLY A 390 3.33 0.34 35.99
N PRO A 391 3.38 -0.12 37.23
CA PRO A 391 3.90 -1.42 37.66
C PRO A 391 3.12 -2.65 37.20
N SER A 392 2.26 -2.53 36.20
CA SER A 392 1.38 -3.57 35.66
C SER A 392 2.01 -4.48 34.60
N LEU A 393 3.30 -4.26 34.24
CA LEU A 393 3.97 -5.11 33.24
C LEU A 393 4.05 -6.59 33.67
N PRO A 394 4.39 -6.93 34.92
CA PRO A 394 4.35 -8.31 35.40
C PRO A 394 2.93 -8.87 35.41
N LEU A 395 1.93 -8.04 35.75
CA LEU A 395 0.53 -8.47 35.82
C LEU A 395 -0.07 -8.68 34.42
N GLY A 396 0.22 -7.80 33.48
CA GLY A 396 -0.23 -7.93 32.08
C GLY A 396 0.41 -9.13 31.37
N LEU A 397 1.70 -9.38 31.62
CA LEU A 397 2.39 -10.58 31.14
C LEU A 397 1.86 -11.84 31.82
N ALA A 398 1.62 -11.80 33.14
CA ALA A 398 1.07 -12.91 33.90
C ALA A 398 -0.38 -13.20 33.50
N LEU A 399 -1.22 -12.19 33.28
CA LEU A 399 -2.61 -12.35 32.80
C LEU A 399 -2.64 -12.87 31.37
N GLY A 400 -1.80 -12.31 30.47
CA GLY A 400 -1.66 -12.81 29.11
C GLY A 400 -1.12 -14.25 29.07
N ALA A 401 -0.12 -14.56 29.86
CA ALA A 401 0.41 -15.92 29.99
C ALA A 401 -0.63 -16.87 30.63
N ARG A 402 -1.42 -16.38 31.58
CA ARG A 402 -2.46 -17.18 32.28
C ARG A 402 -3.67 -17.42 31.36
N ASP A 403 -4.08 -16.43 30.55
CA ASP A 403 -5.12 -16.60 29.53
C ASP A 403 -4.67 -17.56 28.44
N LEU A 404 -3.43 -17.42 27.98
CA LEU A 404 -2.79 -18.32 27.04
C LEU A 404 -2.50 -19.72 27.63
N ALA A 405 -2.31 -19.87 28.95
CA ALA A 405 -2.18 -21.16 29.58
C ALA A 405 -3.52 -21.86 29.76
N ARG A 406 -4.61 -21.09 29.96
CA ARG A 406 -5.98 -21.63 30.06
C ARG A 406 -6.59 -22.02 28.73
N HIS A 407 -6.09 -21.43 27.65
CA HIS A 407 -6.59 -21.61 26.28
C HIS A 407 -5.45 -21.88 25.29
N PRO A 408 -4.71 -23.03 25.48
CA PRO A 408 -3.59 -23.37 24.60
C PRO A 408 -4.02 -23.50 23.12
N GLU A 409 -5.30 -23.83 22.89
CA GLU A 409 -5.92 -23.92 21.58
C GLU A 409 -5.98 -22.56 20.86
N ARG A 410 -5.98 -21.43 21.57
CA ARG A 410 -5.95 -20.08 20.96
C ARG A 410 -4.58 -19.69 20.40
N ARG A 411 -3.53 -20.47 20.69
CA ARG A 411 -2.15 -20.19 20.26
C ARG A 411 -1.84 -20.68 18.87
N ARG A 412 -2.51 -21.74 18.43
CA ARG A 412 -2.20 -22.43 17.19
C ARG A 412 -3.42 -22.47 16.30
N PRO A 413 -3.26 -22.30 14.97
CA PRO A 413 -4.34 -22.63 14.08
C PRO A 413 -4.66 -24.12 14.25
N TYR A 414 -5.95 -24.44 14.29
CA TYR A 414 -6.38 -25.83 14.33
C TYR A 414 -6.09 -26.51 12.99
N LEU A 415 -6.36 -25.75 11.91
CA LEU A 415 -6.24 -26.23 10.55
C LEU A 415 -5.39 -25.25 9.72
N ALA A 416 -4.34 -25.76 9.09
CA ALA A 416 -3.69 -25.10 7.97
C ALA A 416 -4.22 -25.68 6.66
N VAL A 417 -4.65 -24.82 5.75
CA VAL A 417 -5.12 -25.22 4.40
C VAL A 417 -4.11 -24.71 3.39
N LEU A 418 -3.47 -25.65 2.68
CA LEU A 418 -2.59 -25.31 1.56
C LEU A 418 -3.44 -25.18 0.29
N ALA A 419 -3.54 -23.95 -0.20
CA ALA A 419 -4.28 -23.60 -1.41
C ALA A 419 -3.30 -23.05 -2.45
N ILE A 420 -2.37 -23.91 -2.91
CA ILE A 420 -1.32 -23.59 -3.87
C ILE A 420 -1.70 -24.17 -5.24
N GLY A 421 -1.66 -23.33 -6.27
CA GLY A 421 -2.07 -23.71 -7.63
C GLY A 421 -3.57 -23.92 -7.76
N VAL A 422 -4.38 -23.41 -6.85
CA VAL A 422 -5.85 -23.48 -6.95
C VAL A 422 -6.32 -22.42 -7.96
N PRO A 423 -7.10 -22.80 -8.99
CA PRO A 423 -7.69 -21.82 -9.88
C PRO A 423 -8.54 -20.79 -9.13
N ASP A 424 -8.37 -19.51 -9.43
CA ASP A 424 -9.05 -18.42 -8.74
C ASP A 424 -10.59 -18.58 -8.69
N ALA A 425 -11.19 -19.10 -9.77
CA ALA A 425 -12.63 -19.35 -9.85
C ALA A 425 -13.12 -20.43 -8.86
N GLU A 426 -12.23 -21.31 -8.40
CA GLU A 426 -12.56 -22.42 -7.51
C GLU A 426 -12.11 -22.21 -6.07
N LEU A 427 -11.27 -21.22 -5.81
CA LEU A 427 -10.62 -20.98 -4.52
C LEU A 427 -11.63 -20.92 -3.37
N THR A 428 -12.63 -20.05 -3.47
CA THR A 428 -13.64 -19.86 -2.43
C THR A 428 -14.40 -21.14 -2.15
N ARG A 429 -14.88 -21.82 -3.19
CA ARG A 429 -15.66 -23.06 -3.06
C ARG A 429 -14.85 -24.19 -2.40
N ARG A 430 -13.59 -24.38 -2.83
CA ARG A 430 -12.71 -25.42 -2.27
C ARG A 430 -12.33 -25.10 -0.83
N LEU A 431 -12.09 -23.83 -0.49
CA LEU A 431 -11.82 -23.41 0.89
C LEU A 431 -13.03 -23.61 1.79
N GLU A 432 -14.23 -23.20 1.39
CA GLU A 432 -15.45 -23.39 2.17
C GLU A 432 -15.71 -24.86 2.47
N ALA A 433 -15.52 -25.74 1.51
CA ALA A 433 -15.62 -27.18 1.71
C ALA A 433 -14.58 -27.72 2.70
N ALA A 434 -13.32 -27.25 2.60
CA ALA A 434 -12.25 -27.72 3.47
C ALA A 434 -12.35 -27.25 4.94
N ILE A 435 -13.06 -26.14 5.17
CA ILE A 435 -13.16 -25.49 6.50
C ILE A 435 -14.56 -25.58 7.11
N ALA A 436 -15.49 -26.36 6.51
CA ALA A 436 -16.89 -26.39 6.90
C ALA A 436 -17.10 -26.66 8.40
N ASP A 437 -16.32 -27.54 8.99
CA ASP A 437 -16.42 -27.98 10.39
C ASP A 437 -15.42 -27.30 11.33
N VAL A 438 -14.74 -26.23 10.86
CA VAL A 438 -13.68 -25.58 11.63
C VAL A 438 -14.01 -24.11 11.87
N PRO A 439 -13.96 -23.62 13.14
CA PRO A 439 -14.12 -22.19 13.40
C PRO A 439 -13.13 -21.37 12.57
N ARG A 440 -13.63 -20.39 11.80
CA ARG A 440 -12.87 -19.64 10.80
C ARG A 440 -11.67 -18.90 11.39
N GLU A 441 -11.80 -18.43 12.63
CA GLU A 441 -10.71 -17.79 13.38
C GLU A 441 -9.55 -18.74 13.73
N ARG A 442 -9.76 -20.06 13.59
CA ARG A 442 -8.76 -21.12 13.82
C ARG A 442 -8.20 -21.71 12.53
N VAL A 443 -8.55 -21.14 11.40
CA VAL A 443 -8.04 -21.55 10.08
C VAL A 443 -6.94 -20.62 9.63
N LEU A 444 -5.85 -21.20 9.12
CA LEU A 444 -4.79 -20.50 8.42
C LEU A 444 -4.71 -21.02 6.99
N VAL A 445 -4.98 -20.17 6.02
CA VAL A 445 -4.81 -20.49 4.60
C VAL A 445 -3.41 -20.07 4.15
N LEU A 446 -2.68 -20.98 3.55
CA LEU A 446 -1.39 -20.76 2.92
C LEU A 446 -1.62 -20.84 1.40
N THR A 447 -1.47 -19.74 0.68
CA THR A 447 -1.91 -19.64 -0.72
C THR A 447 -0.99 -18.76 -1.55
N ASP A 448 -0.88 -19.07 -2.83
CA ASP A 448 -0.28 -18.25 -3.87
C ASP A 448 -1.30 -17.34 -4.59
N SER A 449 -2.59 -17.51 -4.28
CA SER A 449 -3.65 -16.68 -4.86
C SER A 449 -3.66 -15.26 -4.31
N MET A 450 -3.85 -14.30 -5.21
CA MET A 450 -3.97 -12.87 -4.90
C MET A 450 -5.43 -12.41 -4.65
N ARG A 451 -6.38 -13.34 -4.52
CA ARG A 451 -7.82 -13.06 -4.26
C ARG A 451 -8.09 -12.63 -2.82
N PHE A 452 -7.36 -11.62 -2.34
CA PHE A 452 -7.39 -11.18 -0.94
C PHE A 452 -8.76 -10.72 -0.44
N ALA A 453 -9.58 -10.14 -1.32
CA ALA A 453 -10.93 -9.73 -0.95
C ALA A 453 -11.79 -10.94 -0.55
N GLU A 454 -11.72 -12.01 -1.32
CA GLU A 454 -12.46 -13.26 -1.08
C GLU A 454 -11.97 -13.95 0.20
N LEU A 455 -10.66 -14.10 0.36
CA LEU A 455 -10.07 -14.68 1.57
C LEU A 455 -10.47 -13.92 2.84
N ARG A 456 -10.58 -12.60 2.75
CA ARG A 456 -11.05 -11.77 3.86
C ARG A 456 -12.53 -11.95 4.15
N ASN A 457 -13.35 -12.05 3.11
CA ASN A 457 -14.79 -12.26 3.26
C ASN A 457 -15.10 -13.63 3.89
N LEU A 458 -14.25 -14.63 3.65
CA LEU A 458 -14.31 -15.91 4.35
C LEU A 458 -14.01 -15.81 5.85
N GLY A 459 -13.41 -14.72 6.32
CA GLY A 459 -13.09 -14.51 7.73
C GLY A 459 -11.95 -15.38 8.26
N VAL A 460 -11.12 -15.96 7.38
CA VAL A 460 -9.97 -16.80 7.74
C VAL A 460 -8.67 -15.98 7.81
N GLY A 461 -7.70 -16.46 8.60
CA GLY A 461 -6.33 -15.97 8.52
C GLY A 461 -5.65 -16.54 7.27
N PHE A 462 -4.88 -15.74 6.56
CA PHE A 462 -4.10 -16.26 5.43
C PHE A 462 -2.70 -15.66 5.36
N GLU A 463 -1.80 -16.39 4.73
CA GLU A 463 -0.44 -15.96 4.41
C GLU A 463 -0.15 -16.28 2.94
N LEU A 464 0.48 -15.31 2.27
CA LEU A 464 0.85 -15.45 0.87
C LEU A 464 2.15 -16.25 0.75
N LEU A 465 2.12 -17.21 -0.16
CA LEU A 465 3.30 -17.96 -0.60
C LEU A 465 3.72 -17.51 -2.00
N PRO A 466 4.98 -17.70 -2.40
CA PRO A 466 5.39 -17.56 -3.79
C PRO A 466 4.51 -18.40 -4.71
N PRO A 467 4.21 -17.94 -5.93
CA PRO A 467 3.41 -18.69 -6.88
C PRO A 467 4.12 -20.01 -7.25
N TRP A 468 3.32 -21.04 -7.51
CA TRP A 468 3.85 -22.27 -8.10
C TRP A 468 4.42 -21.96 -9.48
N PRO A 469 5.65 -22.43 -9.81
CA PRO A 469 6.24 -22.20 -11.12
C PRO A 469 5.34 -22.72 -12.24
N ARG A 470 5.11 -21.90 -13.26
CA ARG A 470 4.32 -22.32 -14.42
C ARG A 470 5.13 -23.26 -15.31
N ALA A 471 4.43 -24.10 -16.08
CA ALA A 471 5.07 -24.97 -17.05
C ALA A 471 5.90 -24.15 -18.06
N GLY A 472 7.22 -24.41 -18.12
CA GLY A 472 8.16 -23.67 -18.97
C GLY A 472 9.04 -22.65 -18.23
N GLU A 473 8.79 -22.32 -16.98
CA GLU A 473 9.68 -21.53 -16.14
C GLU A 473 10.71 -22.45 -15.45
N ALA A 474 11.93 -21.98 -15.24
CA ALA A 474 13.00 -22.77 -14.62
C ALA A 474 12.61 -23.25 -13.21
N PRO A 475 12.34 -24.56 -12.99
CA PRO A 475 11.58 -25.00 -11.82
C PRO A 475 12.36 -24.99 -10.50
N VAL A 476 13.68 -25.00 -10.53
CA VAL A 476 14.47 -25.47 -9.38
C VAL A 476 14.58 -24.47 -8.24
N ALA A 477 14.73 -23.17 -8.51
CA ALA A 477 14.88 -22.16 -7.46
C ALA A 477 13.55 -21.84 -6.79
N GLY A 478 12.46 -21.67 -7.56
CA GLY A 478 11.17 -21.25 -7.02
C GLY A 478 10.49 -22.30 -6.14
N VAL A 479 10.62 -23.60 -6.47
CA VAL A 479 10.05 -24.69 -5.65
C VAL A 479 10.84 -24.87 -4.35
N ALA A 480 12.17 -24.72 -4.39
CA ALA A 480 13.00 -24.79 -3.20
C ALA A 480 12.69 -23.66 -2.20
N ASP A 481 12.52 -22.44 -2.71
CA ASP A 481 12.14 -21.28 -1.90
C ASP A 481 10.73 -21.45 -1.31
N LEU A 482 9.78 -21.93 -2.10
CA LEU A 482 8.42 -22.22 -1.65
C LEU A 482 8.42 -23.26 -0.51
N ARG A 483 9.18 -24.34 -0.67
CA ARG A 483 9.33 -25.40 0.36
C ARG A 483 9.97 -24.86 1.63
N ALA A 484 11.06 -24.12 1.51
CA ALA A 484 11.74 -23.52 2.65
C ALA A 484 10.79 -22.60 3.43
N ARG A 485 10.02 -21.80 2.73
CA ARG A 485 9.05 -20.87 3.32
C ARG A 485 7.87 -21.60 3.95
N LEU A 486 7.34 -22.62 3.29
CA LEU A 486 6.26 -23.47 3.84
C LEU A 486 6.71 -24.14 5.13
N ARG A 487 7.90 -24.75 5.15
CA ARG A 487 8.48 -25.38 6.34
C ARG A 487 8.55 -24.38 7.51
N LEU A 488 9.10 -23.22 7.26
CA LEU A 488 9.25 -22.16 8.25
C LEU A 488 7.90 -21.67 8.81
N LEU A 489 6.87 -21.58 7.96
CA LEU A 489 5.52 -21.23 8.38
C LEU A 489 4.87 -22.34 9.22
N LEU A 490 4.98 -23.59 8.82
CA LEU A 490 4.44 -24.73 9.57
C LEU A 490 5.15 -24.89 10.92
N GLU A 491 6.47 -24.76 10.98
CA GLU A 491 7.25 -24.79 12.23
C GLU A 491 6.87 -23.66 13.19
N ARG A 492 6.64 -22.47 12.68
CA ARG A 492 6.25 -21.31 13.50
C ARG A 492 4.80 -21.37 13.95
N ARG A 493 3.89 -21.78 13.08
CA ARG A 493 2.45 -21.80 13.36
C ARG A 493 2.01 -23.05 14.09
N LYS A 494 2.72 -24.16 13.89
CA LYS A 494 2.44 -25.47 14.49
C LYS A 494 0.95 -25.81 14.47
N PRO A 495 0.30 -25.84 13.27
CA PRO A 495 -1.10 -26.21 13.19
C PRO A 495 -1.29 -27.63 13.73
N LEU A 496 -2.47 -27.92 14.28
CA LEU A 496 -2.78 -29.27 14.73
C LEU A 496 -3.04 -30.22 13.56
N ARG A 497 -3.50 -29.68 12.44
CA ARG A 497 -3.79 -30.42 11.21
C ARG A 497 -3.45 -29.55 10.01
N ALA A 498 -2.94 -30.16 8.96
CA ALA A 498 -2.75 -29.52 7.67
C ALA A 498 -3.42 -30.34 6.57
N VAL A 499 -4.06 -29.66 5.61
CA VAL A 499 -4.70 -30.27 4.45
C VAL A 499 -4.34 -29.50 3.19
N SER A 500 -4.29 -30.16 2.07
CA SER A 500 -4.13 -29.52 0.76
C SER A 500 -5.43 -29.55 -0.05
N ILE A 501 -5.73 -28.45 -0.72
CA ILE A 501 -6.85 -28.35 -1.66
C ILE A 501 -6.39 -27.96 -3.08
N GLY A 502 -5.09 -27.70 -3.26
CA GLY A 502 -4.46 -27.38 -4.55
C GLY A 502 -3.79 -28.61 -5.17
N GLU A 503 -3.53 -28.54 -6.46
CA GLU A 503 -2.95 -29.65 -7.22
C GLU A 503 -1.54 -30.03 -6.77
N HIS A 504 -0.77 -29.07 -6.26
CA HIS A 504 0.64 -29.25 -5.87
C HIS A 504 0.86 -29.29 -4.37
N GLY A 505 -0.17 -29.09 -3.58
CA GLY A 505 -0.03 -29.00 -2.12
C GLY A 505 0.11 -30.37 -1.44
N GLY A 506 -0.35 -31.46 -2.07
CA GLY A 506 -0.17 -32.83 -1.59
C GLY A 506 1.30 -33.21 -1.48
N ASP A 507 2.04 -33.02 -2.56
CA ASP A 507 3.48 -33.32 -2.64
C ASP A 507 4.31 -32.49 -1.64
N LEU A 508 3.84 -31.29 -1.31
CA LEU A 508 4.47 -30.42 -0.33
C LEU A 508 4.24 -30.89 1.12
N LEU A 509 3.07 -31.44 1.41
CA LEU A 509 2.73 -31.96 2.75
C LEU A 509 3.34 -33.30 3.05
N GLU A 510 3.40 -34.22 2.10
CA GLU A 510 3.97 -35.56 2.29
C GLU A 510 5.46 -35.51 2.62
N ILE A 511 6.20 -34.59 2.04
CA ILE A 511 7.63 -34.41 2.31
C ILE A 511 7.87 -33.82 3.70
N GLU A 512 6.99 -32.96 4.23
CA GLU A 512 7.16 -32.31 5.52
C GLU A 512 6.69 -33.18 6.70
N VAL A 513 5.65 -33.96 6.54
CA VAL A 513 5.17 -34.92 7.55
C VAL A 513 6.13 -36.09 7.70
N GLY A 514 6.76 -36.54 6.60
CA GLY A 514 7.78 -37.57 6.62
C GLY A 514 9.06 -37.19 7.38
N ALA A 515 9.45 -35.89 7.33
CA ALA A 515 10.63 -35.41 8.02
C ALA A 515 10.45 -35.26 9.55
N THR A 516 9.22 -35.08 10.04
CA THR A 516 8.91 -34.96 11.47
C THR A 516 8.64 -36.28 12.15
N THR A 517 8.31 -37.33 11.43
CA THR A 517 8.07 -38.69 11.99
C THR A 517 9.33 -39.56 12.06
N GLY A 518 10.43 -39.15 11.47
CA GLY A 518 11.70 -39.90 11.40
C GLY A 518 12.63 -39.80 12.61
N SER A 519 12.34 -39.00 13.64
CA SER A 519 13.23 -38.84 14.80
C SER A 519 12.66 -39.33 16.15
N GLY A 520 11.65 -40.19 16.15
CA GLY A 520 10.95 -40.66 17.34
C GLY A 520 10.88 -42.18 17.52
N ALA A 521 11.82 -42.98 16.96
CA ALA A 521 11.89 -44.42 17.26
C ALA A 521 13.33 -44.79 17.59
N GLY A 522 13.66 -44.73 18.89
CA GLY A 522 14.96 -45.21 19.35
C GLY A 522 15.31 -44.78 20.78
N ARG A 523 14.70 -45.40 21.76
CA ARG A 523 14.97 -45.74 23.16
C ARG A 523 14.05 -45.14 24.18
#